data_def6fd34a2246bcd2eb9d07f12be51a4
#
_entry.id   def6fd34a2246bcd2eb9d07f12be51a4
#
_cell.length_a   1.000
_cell.length_b   1.000
_cell.length_c   1.000
_cell.angle_alpha   90.00
_cell.angle_beta   90.00
_cell.angle_gamma   90.00
#
_symmetry.space_group_name_H-M   'P 1'
#
loop_
_entity.id
_entity.type
_entity.pdbx_description
1 polymer ?
#
loop_
_entity_poly.entity_id
_entity_poly.type
_entity_poly.pdbx_seq_one_letter_code
_entity_poly.pdbx_strand_id
1 'polypeptide(L)'
;MVEGMQLYRQHCANCHQVDGTGLAALIPPLNDSDYLQNMEKSSLACQIRYGLNKEIKVNGIGFNQQMPGIPQLQPLEIAEIVTYVKNTWSEDGGLYPVKQAEQDLEKCQETVSRR
;
A
#
# COMPACT_ATOMS: atom_id res chain seq x y z
N MET A 1 -12.16 -0.84 12.14
CA MET A 1 -10.84 -0.83 11.51
C MET A 1 -9.85 -1.82 12.10
N VAL A 2 -10.34 -2.67 13.01
CA VAL A 2 -9.50 -3.65 13.69
C VAL A 2 -8.87 -4.64 12.70
N GLU A 3 -9.66 -5.11 11.74
CA GLU A 3 -9.17 -6.06 10.74
C GLU A 3 -8.06 -5.46 9.87
N GLY A 4 -8.21 -4.21 9.46
CA GLY A 4 -7.19 -3.54 8.66
C GLY A 4 -5.88 -3.37 9.41
N MET A 5 -5.95 -3.00 10.68
CA MET A 5 -4.77 -2.89 11.54
C MET A 5 -4.09 -4.25 11.71
N GLN A 6 -4.86 -5.31 11.95
CA GLN A 6 -4.31 -6.65 12.12
C GLN A 6 -3.65 -7.15 10.84
N LEU A 7 -4.29 -6.92 9.70
CA LEU A 7 -3.73 -7.30 8.40
C LEU A 7 -2.45 -6.52 8.11
N TYR A 8 -2.44 -5.23 8.43
CA TYR A 8 -1.24 -4.42 8.27
C TYR A 8 -0.09 -4.99 9.11
N ARG A 9 -0.35 -5.30 10.36
CA ARG A 9 0.66 -5.86 11.26
C ARG A 9 1.17 -7.19 10.77
N GLN A 10 0.29 -8.00 10.21
CA GLN A 10 0.64 -9.34 9.74
C GLN A 10 1.46 -9.31 8.44
N HIS A 11 1.12 -8.41 7.51
CA HIS A 11 1.68 -8.45 6.16
C HIS A 11 2.62 -7.30 5.81
N CYS A 12 2.53 -6.18 6.50
CA CYS A 12 3.24 -4.95 6.11
C CYS A 12 4.23 -4.46 7.17
N ALA A 13 3.91 -4.65 8.45
CA ALA A 13 4.70 -4.07 9.53
C ALA A 13 6.10 -4.67 9.64
N ASN A 14 6.31 -5.85 9.12
CA ASN A 14 7.63 -6.48 9.14
C ASN A 14 8.68 -5.59 8.45
N CYS A 15 8.29 -4.89 7.40
CA CYS A 15 9.17 -3.96 6.68
C CYS A 15 8.90 -2.51 7.06
N HIS A 16 7.62 -2.09 7.02
CA HIS A 16 7.25 -0.69 7.25
C HIS A 16 7.13 -0.30 8.71
N GLN A 17 7.24 -1.25 9.62
CA GLN A 17 7.10 -1.11 11.06
C GLN A 17 5.64 -0.85 11.46
N VAL A 18 5.32 -1.14 12.72
CA VAL A 18 3.97 -0.96 13.24
C VAL A 18 3.54 0.51 13.17
N ASP A 19 4.47 1.43 13.40
CA ASP A 19 4.20 2.86 13.38
C ASP A 19 4.44 3.50 12.01
N GLY A 20 4.75 2.71 10.98
CA GLY A 20 4.92 3.22 9.64
C GLY A 20 6.22 3.97 9.40
N THR A 21 7.21 3.83 10.27
CA THR A 21 8.46 4.59 10.15
C THR A 21 9.43 4.05 9.09
N GLY A 22 9.21 2.83 8.62
CA GLY A 22 10.09 2.23 7.63
C GLY A 22 11.43 1.80 8.22
N LEU A 23 12.45 1.71 7.38
CA LEU A 23 13.77 1.24 7.78
C LEU A 23 14.85 2.04 7.04
N ALA A 24 15.28 3.13 7.63
CA ALA A 24 16.37 3.98 7.14
C ALA A 24 16.24 4.26 5.63
N ALA A 25 17.30 4.00 4.84
CA ALA A 25 17.32 4.25 3.40
C ALA A 25 16.81 3.06 2.57
N LEU A 26 16.38 1.98 3.23
CA LEU A 26 15.98 0.74 2.52
C LEU A 26 14.47 0.65 2.33
N ILE A 27 13.69 0.91 3.39
CA ILE A 27 12.23 0.77 3.36
C ILE A 27 11.63 2.13 3.65
N PRO A 28 10.84 2.69 2.72
CA PRO A 28 10.31 4.04 2.91
C PRO A 28 9.29 4.09 4.06
N PRO A 29 9.19 5.25 4.73
CA PRO A 29 8.17 5.42 5.74
C PRO A 29 6.78 5.57 5.10
N LEU A 30 5.75 5.20 5.84
CA LEU A 30 4.37 5.48 5.49
C LEU A 30 3.88 6.71 6.25
N ASN A 31 4.38 6.91 7.48
CA ASN A 31 4.05 8.13 8.23
C ASN A 31 4.79 9.32 7.62
N ASP A 32 4.15 10.48 7.60
CA ASP A 32 4.70 11.71 7.04
C ASP A 32 5.27 11.52 5.62
N SER A 33 4.62 10.68 4.82
CA SER A 33 5.08 10.32 3.48
C SER A 33 4.33 11.13 2.42
N ASP A 34 5.05 11.97 1.67
CA ASP A 34 4.46 12.69 0.55
C ASP A 34 3.99 11.72 -0.54
N TYR A 35 4.72 10.64 -0.74
CA TYR A 35 4.37 9.62 -1.71
C TYR A 35 3.00 9.00 -1.39
N LEU A 36 2.78 8.64 -0.11
CA LEU A 36 1.50 8.09 0.31
C LEU A 36 0.38 9.13 0.24
N GLN A 37 0.66 10.38 0.65
CA GLN A 37 -0.34 11.46 0.61
C GLN A 37 -0.86 11.70 -0.80
N ASN A 38 0.02 11.62 -1.80
CA ASN A 38 -0.32 11.93 -3.18
C ASN A 38 -0.80 10.71 -3.97
N MET A 39 -0.79 9.53 -3.34
CA MET A 39 -1.18 8.29 -4.00
C MET A 39 -2.69 8.05 -3.88
N GLU A 40 -3.32 7.67 -4.98
CA GLU A 40 -4.71 7.26 -4.94
C GLU A 40 -4.85 5.89 -4.28
N LYS A 41 -6.02 5.64 -3.67
CA LYS A 41 -6.28 4.36 -3.01
C LYS A 41 -6.17 3.18 -3.98
N SER A 42 -6.59 3.38 -5.23
CA SER A 42 -6.47 2.36 -6.28
C SER A 42 -5.02 1.97 -6.54
N SER A 43 -4.12 2.95 -6.57
CA SER A 43 -2.69 2.69 -6.77
C SER A 43 -2.10 1.93 -5.58
N LEU A 44 -2.51 2.29 -4.37
CA LEU A 44 -2.04 1.59 -3.17
C LEU A 44 -2.50 0.13 -3.18
N ALA A 45 -3.76 -0.11 -3.55
CA ALA A 45 -4.28 -1.47 -3.66
C ALA A 45 -3.47 -2.31 -4.64
N CYS A 46 -3.15 -1.75 -5.79
CA CYS A 46 -2.36 -2.45 -6.82
C CYS A 46 -0.94 -2.74 -6.35
N GLN A 47 -0.32 -1.80 -5.63
CA GLN A 47 1.02 -2.03 -5.09
C GLN A 47 1.03 -3.12 -4.02
N ILE A 48 -0.01 -3.21 -3.21
CA ILE A 48 -0.11 -4.27 -2.21
C ILE A 48 -0.18 -5.64 -2.88
N ARG A 49 -1.01 -5.79 -3.90
CA ARG A 49 -1.15 -7.09 -4.57
C ARG A 49 0.03 -7.45 -5.44
N TYR A 50 0.49 -6.51 -6.26
CA TYR A 50 1.48 -6.81 -7.31
C TYR A 50 2.88 -6.34 -6.99
N GLY A 51 3.03 -5.58 -5.90
CA GLY A 51 4.32 -5.08 -5.49
C GLY A 51 4.77 -3.88 -6.30
N LEU A 52 6.00 -3.46 -6.04
CA LEU A 52 6.60 -2.31 -6.69
C LEU A 52 8.06 -2.64 -6.98
N ASN A 53 8.46 -2.50 -8.25
CA ASN A 53 9.80 -2.85 -8.69
C ASN A 53 10.41 -1.72 -9.52
N LYS A 54 10.46 -0.53 -8.93
CA LYS A 54 11.09 0.65 -9.54
C LYS A 54 11.50 1.61 -8.44
N GLU A 55 12.41 2.52 -8.78
CA GLU A 55 12.79 3.58 -7.85
C GLU A 55 11.62 4.55 -7.66
N ILE A 56 11.39 4.94 -6.41
CA ILE A 56 10.42 5.97 -6.07
C ILE A 56 11.11 6.99 -5.16
N LYS A 57 10.54 8.18 -5.09
CA LYS A 57 11.00 9.20 -4.14
C LYS A 57 9.95 9.39 -3.06
N VAL A 58 10.40 9.33 -1.82
CA VAL A 58 9.55 9.58 -0.65
C VAL A 58 10.25 10.67 0.15
N ASN A 59 9.59 11.81 0.30
CA ASN A 59 10.12 12.95 1.03
C ASN A 59 11.49 13.40 0.48
N GLY A 60 11.66 13.31 -0.83
CA GLY A 60 12.90 13.71 -1.51
C GLY A 60 14.00 12.67 -1.51
N ILE A 61 13.79 11.52 -0.89
CA ILE A 61 14.79 10.45 -0.80
C ILE A 61 14.42 9.33 -1.76
N GLY A 62 15.40 8.86 -2.54
CA GLY A 62 15.17 7.73 -3.46
C GLY A 62 15.19 6.40 -2.74
N PHE A 63 14.23 5.55 -3.08
CA PHE A 63 14.13 4.18 -2.57
C PHE A 63 14.01 3.24 -3.78
N ASN A 64 14.86 2.24 -3.85
CA ASN A 64 14.82 1.29 -4.96
C ASN A 64 14.73 -0.16 -4.50
N GLN A 65 14.49 -0.40 -3.23
CA GLN A 65 14.26 -1.74 -2.71
C GLN A 65 12.94 -2.26 -3.26
N GLN A 66 12.95 -3.44 -3.84
CA GLN A 66 11.73 -4.05 -4.37
C GLN A 66 10.75 -4.34 -3.23
N MET A 67 9.51 -3.90 -3.42
CA MET A 67 8.42 -4.26 -2.52
C MET A 67 7.70 -5.46 -3.12
N PRO A 68 7.77 -6.64 -2.50
CA PRO A 68 7.06 -7.80 -3.04
C PRO A 68 5.55 -7.63 -2.89
N GLY A 69 4.82 -8.11 -3.88
CA GLY A 69 3.37 -8.16 -3.78
C GLY A 69 2.90 -9.28 -2.89
N ILE A 70 1.63 -9.23 -2.52
CA ILE A 70 1.00 -10.25 -1.69
C ILE A 70 -0.22 -10.78 -2.44
N PRO A 71 -0.01 -11.67 -3.44
CA PRO A 71 -1.08 -12.08 -4.34
C PRO A 71 -2.17 -12.92 -3.69
N GLN A 72 -1.89 -13.50 -2.53
CA GLN A 72 -2.88 -14.33 -1.82
C GLN A 72 -3.93 -13.53 -1.07
N LEU A 73 -3.75 -12.22 -0.91
CA LEU A 73 -4.75 -11.39 -0.23
C LEU A 73 -6.00 -11.23 -1.10
N GLN A 74 -7.16 -11.41 -0.48
CA GLN A 74 -8.44 -11.22 -1.14
C GLN A 74 -8.74 -9.72 -1.27
N PRO A 75 -9.60 -9.32 -2.23
CA PRO A 75 -9.95 -7.89 -2.37
C PRO A 75 -10.47 -7.24 -1.08
N LEU A 76 -11.25 -7.97 -0.28
CA LEU A 76 -11.73 -7.44 1.01
C LEU A 76 -10.56 -7.12 1.94
N GLU A 77 -9.59 -8.02 2.01
CA GLU A 77 -8.42 -7.82 2.87
C GLU A 77 -7.59 -6.62 2.41
N ILE A 78 -7.40 -6.48 1.10
CA ILE A 78 -6.68 -5.34 0.52
C ILE A 78 -7.45 -4.05 0.80
N ALA A 79 -8.77 -4.06 0.63
CA ALA A 79 -9.61 -2.90 0.92
C ALA A 79 -9.48 -2.46 2.38
N GLU A 80 -9.40 -3.41 3.30
CA GLU A 80 -9.25 -3.11 4.72
C GLU A 80 -7.86 -2.53 5.03
N ILE A 81 -6.81 -3.04 4.40
CA ILE A 81 -5.45 -2.51 4.58
C ILE A 81 -5.37 -1.08 4.03
N VAL A 82 -5.87 -0.85 2.83
CA VAL A 82 -5.86 0.49 2.22
C VAL A 82 -6.61 1.49 3.11
N THR A 83 -7.79 1.09 3.59
CA THR A 83 -8.57 1.95 4.48
C THR A 83 -7.78 2.28 5.75
N TYR A 84 -7.15 1.29 6.35
CA TYR A 84 -6.35 1.50 7.56
C TYR A 84 -5.17 2.43 7.30
N VAL A 85 -4.37 2.16 6.27
CA VAL A 85 -3.16 2.92 5.96
C VAL A 85 -3.49 4.37 5.65
N LYS A 86 -4.50 4.59 4.81
CA LYS A 86 -4.89 5.95 4.43
C LYS A 86 -5.49 6.74 5.57
N ASN A 87 -6.26 6.09 6.43
CA ASN A 87 -6.83 6.79 7.60
C ASN A 87 -5.80 7.04 8.69
N THR A 88 -4.76 6.22 8.77
CA THR A 88 -3.74 6.34 9.80
C THR A 88 -2.67 7.37 9.42
N TRP A 89 -2.22 7.37 8.15
CA TRP A 89 -1.05 8.16 7.75
C TRP A 89 -1.29 9.08 6.56
N SER A 90 -2.53 9.30 6.16
CA SER A 90 -2.85 10.18 5.04
C SER A 90 -4.02 11.07 5.40
N GLU A 91 -4.15 12.21 4.70
CA GLU A 91 -5.27 13.12 4.92
C GLU A 91 -6.52 12.70 4.17
N ASP A 92 -6.38 11.93 3.11
CA ASP A 92 -7.52 11.47 2.30
C ASP A 92 -8.05 10.12 2.79
N GLY A 93 -8.36 10.04 4.07
CA GLY A 93 -8.92 8.82 4.67
C GLY A 93 -10.29 8.46 4.11
N GLY A 94 -11.09 7.81 4.92
CA GLY A 94 -12.40 7.33 4.51
C GLY A 94 -12.34 5.87 4.13
N LEU A 95 -13.50 5.33 3.78
CA LEU A 95 -13.62 3.92 3.43
C LEU A 95 -13.19 3.67 1.98
N TYR A 96 -12.37 2.66 1.78
CA TYR A 96 -12.11 2.11 0.46
C TYR A 96 -12.93 0.84 0.35
N PRO A 97 -14.06 0.85 -0.39
CA PRO A 97 -14.99 -0.29 -0.40
C PRO A 97 -14.43 -1.49 -1.16
N VAL A 98 -14.81 -2.69 -0.75
CA VAL A 98 -14.36 -3.91 -1.42
C VAL A 98 -14.74 -3.93 -2.90
N LYS A 99 -15.91 -3.40 -3.24
CA LYS A 99 -16.36 -3.35 -4.63
C LYS A 99 -15.44 -2.52 -5.49
N GLN A 100 -14.98 -1.39 -4.95
CA GLN A 100 -14.01 -0.54 -5.64
C GLN A 100 -12.66 -1.25 -5.75
N ALA A 101 -12.25 -1.94 -4.68
CA ALA A 101 -11.00 -2.69 -4.72
C ALA A 101 -11.02 -3.77 -5.80
N GLU A 102 -12.13 -4.48 -5.94
CA GLU A 102 -12.27 -5.51 -6.98
C GLU A 102 -12.07 -4.93 -8.37
N GLN A 103 -12.72 -3.80 -8.64
CA GLN A 103 -12.61 -3.12 -9.94
C GLN A 103 -11.20 -2.62 -10.21
N ASP A 104 -10.59 -1.99 -9.21
CA ASP A 104 -9.26 -1.41 -9.35
C ASP A 104 -8.19 -2.50 -9.54
N LEU A 105 -8.31 -3.60 -8.81
CA LEU A 105 -7.37 -4.72 -8.94
C LEU A 105 -7.47 -5.40 -10.29
N GLU A 106 -8.68 -5.48 -10.84
CA GLU A 106 -8.88 -6.04 -12.18
C GLU A 106 -8.17 -5.18 -13.23
N LYS A 107 -8.27 -3.86 -13.10
CA LYS A 107 -7.62 -2.94 -14.03
C LYS A 107 -6.10 -3.04 -13.98
N CYS A 108 -5.52 -3.12 -12.81
CA CYS A 108 -4.08 -3.20 -12.71
C CYS A 108 -3.56 -4.60 -13.07
N GLN A 109 -4.38 -5.63 -12.93
CA GLN A 109 -4.04 -6.97 -13.43
C GLN A 109 -3.86 -6.95 -14.93
N GLU A 110 -4.75 -6.28 -15.65
CA GLU A 110 -4.63 -6.12 -17.11
C GLU A 110 -3.34 -5.39 -17.48
N THR A 111 -3.01 -4.34 -16.76
CA THR A 111 -1.79 -3.57 -17.01
C THR A 111 -0.55 -4.43 -16.79
N VAL A 112 -0.51 -5.19 -15.69
CA VAL A 112 0.60 -6.08 -15.38
C VAL A 112 0.75 -7.17 -16.43
N SER A 113 -0.37 -7.73 -16.90
CA SER A 113 -0.34 -8.80 -17.90
C SER A 113 0.19 -8.35 -19.25
N ARG A 114 0.16 -7.05 -19.52
CA ARG A 114 0.63 -6.48 -20.79
C ARG A 114 2.12 -6.17 -20.79
N ARG A 115 2.78 -6.27 -19.65
CA ARG A 115 4.22 -6.04 -19.53
C ARG A 115 5.01 -7.29 -19.99
#